data_f6f43e5df51dc3ce11686a0e8aeb9e33
#
_entry.id   f6f43e5df51dc3ce11686a0e8aeb9e33
#
_cell.length_a   1.000
_cell.length_b   1.000
_cell.length_c   1.000
_cell.angle_alpha   90.00
_cell.angle_beta   90.00
_cell.angle_gamma   90.00
#
_symmetry.space_group_name_H-M   'P 1'
#
loop_
_entity.id
_entity.type
_entity.pdbx_description
1 polymer ?
#
loop_
_entity_poly.entity_id
_entity_poly.type
_entity_poly.pdbx_seq_one_letter_code
_entity_poly.pdbx_strand_id
1 'polypeptide(L)'
;MTSALIIRPATVGDRDQIWAVLKPVFRAGDTYAIDPLISRRTALEYWCSASRSVWVAIKDAQVVGSYYLCANQSGGGKHVCNCGFVTSPQAQGQGVARTMLDHALHAARQTDYRAMQFNFVVATNHRALALWQRAGFDVV
;
A
#
# COMPACT_ATOMS: atom_id res chain seq x y z
N MET A 1 -15.06 13.10 -18.84
CA MET A 1 -14.74 13.61 -17.47
C MET A 1 -13.81 12.65 -16.76
N THR A 2 -12.82 13.20 -16.10
CA THR A 2 -11.91 12.40 -15.29
C THR A 2 -12.52 12.22 -13.91
N SER A 3 -12.70 10.96 -13.48
CA SER A 3 -13.22 10.69 -12.15
C SER A 3 -12.20 11.05 -11.08
N ALA A 4 -12.65 11.65 -9.99
CA ALA A 4 -11.78 11.96 -8.87
C ALA A 4 -11.35 10.68 -8.15
N LEU A 5 -10.08 10.64 -7.76
CA LEU A 5 -9.56 9.57 -6.91
C LEU A 5 -9.82 9.95 -5.46
N ILE A 6 -10.48 9.06 -4.73
CA ILE A 6 -10.83 9.26 -3.32
C ILE A 6 -10.08 8.24 -2.49
N ILE A 7 -9.43 8.71 -1.41
CA ILE A 7 -8.76 7.81 -0.47
C ILE A 7 -9.47 7.92 0.88
N ARG A 8 -9.86 6.79 1.42
CA ARG A 8 -10.53 6.72 2.72
C ARG A 8 -10.08 5.48 3.50
N PRO A 9 -10.31 5.45 4.82
CA PRO A 9 -10.03 4.23 5.59
C PRO A 9 -10.83 3.04 5.06
N ALA A 10 -10.19 1.88 5.05
CA ALA A 10 -10.83 0.64 4.63
C ALA A 10 -11.81 0.15 5.70
N THR A 11 -12.88 -0.50 5.25
CA THR A 11 -13.85 -1.14 6.13
C THR A 11 -13.89 -2.64 5.84
N VAL A 12 -14.57 -3.41 6.69
CA VAL A 12 -14.74 -4.84 6.47
C VAL A 12 -15.42 -5.12 5.12
N GLY A 13 -16.31 -4.23 4.69
CA GLY A 13 -17.00 -4.35 3.40
C GLY A 13 -16.10 -4.18 2.18
N ASP A 14 -14.88 -3.68 2.36
CA ASP A 14 -13.93 -3.48 1.26
C ASP A 14 -13.07 -4.71 0.98
N ARG A 15 -13.13 -5.75 1.80
CA ARG A 15 -12.18 -6.87 1.74
C ARG A 15 -12.19 -7.61 0.40
N ASP A 16 -13.37 -7.82 -0.19
CA ASP A 16 -13.45 -8.50 -1.48
C ASP A 16 -12.74 -7.70 -2.57
N GLN A 17 -12.92 -6.39 -2.60
CA GLN A 17 -12.27 -5.54 -3.59
C GLN A 17 -10.77 -5.37 -3.29
N ILE A 18 -10.38 -5.33 -2.02
CA ILE A 18 -8.96 -5.33 -1.66
C ILE A 18 -8.29 -6.59 -2.19
N TRP A 19 -8.89 -7.76 -1.98
CA TRP A 19 -8.35 -9.00 -2.51
C TRP A 19 -8.26 -8.97 -4.04
N ALA A 20 -9.27 -8.42 -4.71
CA ALA A 20 -9.25 -8.30 -6.16
C ALA A 20 -8.06 -7.47 -6.67
N VAL A 21 -7.58 -6.51 -5.88
CA VAL A 21 -6.38 -5.72 -6.20
C VAL A 21 -5.10 -6.46 -5.81
N LEU A 22 -5.07 -7.10 -4.65
CA LEU A 22 -3.90 -7.81 -4.14
C LEU A 22 -3.56 -9.03 -4.99
N LYS A 23 -4.56 -9.80 -5.39
CA LYS A 23 -4.36 -11.09 -6.04
C LYS A 23 -3.46 -11.02 -7.27
N PRO A 24 -3.73 -10.18 -8.28
CA PRO A 24 -2.87 -10.13 -9.46
C PRO A 24 -1.45 -9.67 -9.12
N VAL A 25 -1.29 -8.77 -8.16
CA VAL A 25 0.01 -8.27 -7.76
C VAL A 25 0.82 -9.36 -7.05
N PHE A 26 0.19 -10.10 -6.13
CA PHE A 26 0.86 -11.19 -5.42
C PHE A 26 1.15 -12.37 -6.35
N ARG A 27 0.24 -12.70 -7.27
CA ARG A 27 0.46 -13.78 -8.24
C ARG A 27 1.61 -13.49 -9.21
N ALA A 28 1.86 -12.21 -9.51
CA ALA A 28 3.00 -11.81 -10.34
C ALA A 28 4.34 -12.05 -9.63
N GLY A 29 4.39 -11.97 -8.31
CA GLY A 29 5.55 -12.37 -7.52
C GLY A 29 6.74 -11.41 -7.54
N ASP A 30 6.58 -10.20 -8.08
CA ASP A 30 7.69 -9.26 -8.23
C ASP A 30 7.51 -7.95 -7.44
N THR A 31 6.46 -7.84 -6.62
CA THR A 31 6.19 -6.61 -5.86
C THR A 31 6.48 -6.76 -4.38
N TYR A 32 6.18 -7.93 -3.80
CA TYR A 32 6.39 -8.22 -2.38
C TYR A 32 7.07 -9.57 -2.21
N ALA A 33 7.82 -9.72 -1.11
CA ALA A 33 8.43 -11.00 -0.73
C ALA A 33 7.37 -11.92 -0.09
N ILE A 34 6.33 -12.24 -0.85
CA ILE A 34 5.17 -13.00 -0.41
C ILE A 34 4.99 -14.19 -1.37
N ASP A 35 4.55 -15.32 -0.84
CA ASP A 35 4.22 -16.49 -1.65
C ASP A 35 3.20 -16.10 -2.73
N PRO A 36 3.54 -16.26 -4.04
CA PRO A 36 2.59 -15.91 -5.10
C PRO A 36 1.29 -16.72 -5.07
N LEU A 37 1.29 -17.87 -4.38
CA LEU A 37 0.11 -18.73 -4.25
C LEU A 37 -0.66 -18.51 -2.96
N ILE A 38 -0.39 -17.41 -2.26
CA ILE A 38 -1.06 -17.06 -1.00
C ILE A 38 -2.59 -17.09 -1.17
N SER A 39 -3.30 -17.65 -0.19
CA SER A 39 -4.75 -17.68 -0.21
C SER A 39 -5.35 -16.31 0.07
N ARG A 40 -6.62 -16.12 -0.34
CA ARG A 40 -7.38 -14.91 -0.01
C ARG A 40 -7.39 -14.65 1.49
N ARG A 41 -7.69 -15.66 2.29
CA ARG A 41 -7.75 -15.54 3.75
C ARG A 41 -6.43 -15.05 4.32
N THR A 42 -5.33 -15.72 3.97
CA THR A 42 -4.00 -15.38 4.49
C THR A 42 -3.56 -13.99 4.01
N ALA A 43 -3.84 -13.66 2.75
CA ALA A 43 -3.51 -12.35 2.20
C ALA A 43 -4.24 -11.23 2.93
N LEU A 44 -5.53 -11.40 3.21
CA LEU A 44 -6.31 -10.40 3.93
C LEU A 44 -5.94 -10.32 5.41
N GLU A 45 -5.58 -11.44 6.04
CA GLU A 45 -5.06 -11.43 7.41
C GLU A 45 -3.75 -10.64 7.47
N TYR A 46 -2.89 -10.79 6.48
CA TYR A 46 -1.63 -10.05 6.38
C TYR A 46 -1.88 -8.56 6.15
N TRP A 47 -2.68 -8.23 5.14
CA TRP A 47 -2.89 -6.84 4.71
C TRP A 47 -3.71 -6.03 5.71
N CYS A 48 -4.78 -6.63 6.21
CA CYS A 48 -5.77 -5.96 7.06
C CYS A 48 -5.65 -6.36 8.54
N SER A 49 -4.44 -6.68 9.01
CA SER A 49 -4.26 -7.08 10.40
C SER A 49 -4.62 -5.93 11.35
N ALA A 50 -4.98 -6.26 12.59
CA ALA A 50 -5.43 -5.28 13.59
C ALA A 50 -4.36 -4.25 13.94
N SER A 51 -3.07 -4.60 13.76
CA SER A 51 -1.96 -3.68 14.02
C SER A 51 -1.71 -2.67 12.91
N ARG A 52 -2.46 -2.75 11.83
CA ARG A 52 -2.27 -1.90 10.64
C ARG A 52 -3.46 -0.98 10.43
N SER A 53 -3.17 0.24 10.02
CA SER A 53 -4.18 1.17 9.50
C SER A 53 -4.21 1.01 7.99
N VAL A 54 -5.37 0.70 7.43
CA VAL A 54 -5.51 0.36 6.01
C VAL A 54 -6.43 1.37 5.34
N TRP A 55 -6.03 1.85 4.17
CA TRP A 55 -6.81 2.76 3.33
C TRP A 55 -7.05 2.13 1.96
N VAL A 56 -8.11 2.58 1.31
CA VAL A 56 -8.42 2.20 -0.07
C VAL A 56 -8.48 3.45 -0.93
N ALA A 57 -8.00 3.31 -2.17
CA ALA A 57 -8.12 4.33 -3.21
C ALA A 57 -9.25 3.92 -4.14
N ILE A 58 -10.22 4.82 -4.34
CA ILE A 58 -11.46 4.52 -5.06
C ILE A 58 -11.58 5.47 -6.25
N LYS A 59 -11.87 4.88 -7.42
CA LYS A 59 -12.14 5.60 -8.65
C LYS A 59 -13.33 4.93 -9.33
N ASP A 60 -14.33 5.72 -9.75
CA ASP A 60 -15.54 5.18 -10.38
C ASP A 60 -16.23 4.10 -9.53
N ALA A 61 -16.31 4.35 -8.21
CA ALA A 61 -16.94 3.46 -7.23
C ALA A 61 -16.25 2.10 -7.09
N GLN A 62 -15.00 1.97 -7.57
CA GLN A 62 -14.21 0.74 -7.47
C GLN A 62 -12.91 1.00 -6.75
N VAL A 63 -12.48 0.02 -5.94
CA VAL A 63 -11.15 0.07 -5.32
C VAL A 63 -10.11 -0.20 -6.39
N VAL A 64 -9.22 0.77 -6.60
CA VAL A 64 -8.14 0.68 -7.58
C VAL A 64 -6.76 0.58 -6.92
N GLY A 65 -6.70 0.73 -5.62
CA GLY A 65 -5.46 0.59 -4.86
C GLY A 65 -5.74 0.53 -3.37
N SER A 66 -4.70 0.18 -2.62
CA SER A 66 -4.77 0.14 -1.16
C SER A 66 -3.37 0.35 -0.60
N TYR A 67 -3.30 0.87 0.62
CA TYR A 67 -2.07 0.90 1.36
C TYR A 67 -2.33 0.73 2.85
N TYR A 68 -1.28 0.37 3.59
CA TYR A 68 -1.34 0.26 5.04
C TYR A 68 -0.16 0.98 5.69
N LEU A 69 -0.38 1.42 6.93
CA LEU A 69 0.66 1.92 7.81
C LEU A 69 0.64 1.13 9.11
N CYS A 70 1.81 0.84 9.65
CA CYS A 70 1.94 0.27 11.00
C CYS A 70 3.27 0.71 11.60
N ALA A 71 3.37 0.63 12.93
CA ALA A 71 4.64 0.90 13.59
C ALA A 71 5.68 -0.14 13.15
N ASN A 72 6.90 0.32 12.85
CA ASN A 72 7.97 -0.57 12.42
C ASN A 72 8.36 -1.55 13.51
N GLN A 73 8.48 -1.04 14.72
CA GLN A 73 8.87 -1.83 15.90
C GLN A 73 8.12 -1.34 17.11
N SER A 74 7.95 -2.19 18.12
CA SER A 74 7.49 -1.77 19.41
C SER A 74 8.61 -1.02 20.15
N GLY A 75 8.25 -0.22 21.14
CA GLY A 75 9.22 0.53 21.94
C GLY A 75 9.87 1.68 21.17
N GLY A 76 11.20 1.73 21.14
CA GLY A 76 11.95 2.84 20.56
C GLY A 76 11.77 3.05 19.07
N GLY A 77 11.35 2.02 18.32
CA GLY A 77 11.13 2.12 16.88
C GLY A 77 9.73 2.54 16.49
N LYS A 78 8.84 2.81 17.42
CA LYS A 78 7.42 3.09 17.12
C LYS A 78 7.18 4.40 16.38
N HIS A 79 8.15 5.31 16.34
CA HIS A 79 8.05 6.57 15.62
C HIS A 79 8.40 6.43 14.12
N VAL A 80 8.83 5.25 13.71
CA VAL A 80 9.06 4.89 12.30
C VAL A 80 7.92 3.96 11.88
N CYS A 81 7.25 4.28 10.78
CA CYS A 81 6.19 3.41 10.28
C CYS A 81 6.65 2.58 9.11
N ASN A 82 6.11 1.36 9.02
CA ASN A 82 6.18 0.54 7.82
C ASN A 82 4.93 0.77 6.98
N CYS A 83 5.08 0.61 5.69
CA CYS A 83 3.97 0.76 4.76
C CYS A 83 4.08 -0.24 3.62
N GLY A 84 2.93 -0.53 3.02
CA GLY A 84 2.83 -1.32 1.81
C GLY A 84 1.79 -0.71 0.90
N PHE A 85 2.04 -0.73 -0.42
CA PHE A 85 1.18 -0.13 -1.43
C PHE A 85 0.91 -1.12 -2.54
N VAL A 86 -0.34 -1.21 -2.99
CA VAL A 86 -0.70 -1.96 -4.19
C VAL A 86 -1.60 -1.10 -5.06
N THR A 87 -1.45 -1.24 -6.37
CA THR A 87 -2.31 -0.60 -7.36
C THR A 87 -2.83 -1.67 -8.31
N SER A 88 -4.11 -1.60 -8.64
CA SER A 88 -4.69 -2.50 -9.62
C SER A 88 -3.91 -2.40 -10.93
N PRO A 89 -3.58 -3.55 -11.58
CA PRO A 89 -2.86 -3.51 -12.86
C PRO A 89 -3.55 -2.65 -13.93
N GLN A 90 -4.89 -2.60 -13.92
CA GLN A 90 -5.66 -1.80 -14.87
C GLN A 90 -5.55 -0.30 -14.60
N ALA A 91 -5.13 0.09 -13.41
CA ALA A 91 -5.04 1.49 -13.00
C ALA A 91 -3.59 2.02 -12.95
N GLN A 92 -2.61 1.21 -13.34
CA GLN A 92 -1.22 1.63 -13.34
C GLN A 92 -1.01 2.75 -14.36
N GLY A 93 -0.14 3.70 -14.02
CA GLY A 93 0.14 4.85 -14.86
C GLY A 93 -0.88 5.98 -14.76
N GLN A 94 -1.87 5.86 -13.87
CA GLN A 94 -2.91 6.87 -13.67
C GLN A 94 -2.69 7.73 -12.42
N GLY A 95 -1.52 7.65 -11.81
CA GLY A 95 -1.19 8.44 -10.63
C GLY A 95 -1.74 7.92 -9.31
N VAL A 96 -2.32 6.72 -9.28
CA VAL A 96 -2.91 6.14 -8.06
C VAL A 96 -1.84 5.96 -6.98
N ALA A 97 -0.70 5.35 -7.32
CA ALA A 97 0.38 5.11 -6.36
C ALA A 97 0.92 6.43 -5.79
N ARG A 98 1.11 7.44 -6.63
CA ARG A 98 1.59 8.75 -6.19
C ARG A 98 0.61 9.43 -5.25
N THR A 99 -0.68 9.38 -5.57
CA THR A 99 -1.72 9.96 -4.74
C THR A 99 -1.79 9.25 -3.39
N MET A 100 -1.69 7.92 -3.39
CA MET A 100 -1.66 7.15 -2.15
C MET A 100 -0.42 7.50 -1.32
N LEU A 101 0.74 7.64 -1.95
CA LEU A 101 1.96 8.00 -1.23
C LEU A 101 1.84 9.37 -0.56
N ASP A 102 1.33 10.37 -1.27
CA ASP A 102 1.12 11.70 -0.71
C ASP A 102 0.15 11.64 0.47
N HIS A 103 -0.92 10.87 0.36
CA HIS A 103 -1.88 10.67 1.44
C HIS A 103 -1.23 9.96 2.63
N ALA A 104 -0.43 8.92 2.37
CA ALA A 104 0.26 8.16 3.43
C ALA A 104 1.25 9.02 4.20
N LEU A 105 1.99 9.88 3.52
CA LEU A 105 2.92 10.81 4.18
C LEU A 105 2.18 11.76 5.10
N HIS A 106 1.04 12.28 4.66
CA HIS A 106 0.21 13.15 5.47
C HIS A 106 -0.36 12.40 6.68
N ALA A 107 -0.91 11.20 6.47
CA ALA A 107 -1.46 10.37 7.54
C ALA A 107 -0.39 9.99 8.57
N ALA A 108 0.81 9.67 8.12
CA ALA A 108 1.92 9.33 9.00
C ALA A 108 2.32 10.51 9.88
N ARG A 109 2.35 11.72 9.32
CA ARG A 109 2.65 12.93 10.09
C ARG A 109 1.60 13.20 11.15
N GLN A 110 0.33 13.00 10.84
CA GLN A 110 -0.76 13.19 11.79
C GLN A 110 -0.75 12.17 12.92
N THR A 111 -0.10 11.03 12.73
CA THR A 111 0.03 9.98 13.73
C THR A 111 1.37 10.08 14.47
N ASP A 112 2.09 11.19 14.32
CA ASP A 112 3.41 11.46 14.93
C ASP A 112 4.53 10.53 14.48
N TYR A 113 4.37 9.85 13.36
CA TYR A 113 5.49 9.14 12.74
C TYR A 113 6.46 10.16 12.13
N ARG A 114 7.75 9.97 12.39
CA ARG A 114 8.81 10.86 11.91
C ARG A 114 9.49 10.35 10.66
N ALA A 115 9.37 9.06 10.37
CA ALA A 115 9.97 8.44 9.20
C ALA A 115 9.08 7.32 8.70
N MET A 116 9.22 7.00 7.43
CA MET A 116 8.46 5.93 6.77
C MET A 116 9.45 4.98 6.09
N GLN A 117 9.22 3.69 6.27
CA GLN A 117 10.10 2.65 5.72
C GLN A 117 9.28 1.64 4.93
N PHE A 118 9.79 1.28 3.76
CA PHE A 118 9.22 0.20 2.96
C PHE A 118 10.00 -1.08 3.25
N ASN A 119 9.32 -2.12 3.75
CA ASN A 119 10.01 -3.36 4.11
C ASN A 119 10.26 -4.26 2.90
N PHE A 120 9.42 -4.20 1.89
CA PHE A 120 9.42 -5.20 0.83
C PHE A 120 9.27 -4.55 -0.54
N VAL A 121 10.22 -3.67 -0.91
CA VAL A 121 10.32 -3.23 -2.29
C VAL A 121 11.22 -4.23 -3.01
N VAL A 122 10.66 -5.03 -3.90
CA VAL A 122 11.43 -6.01 -4.67
C VAL A 122 12.26 -5.25 -5.69
N ALA A 123 13.59 -5.48 -5.70
CA ALA A 123 14.52 -4.73 -6.53
C ALA A 123 14.24 -4.85 -8.03
N THR A 124 13.61 -5.94 -8.45
CA THR A 124 13.21 -6.14 -9.85
C THR A 124 12.00 -5.30 -10.26
N ASN A 125 11.30 -4.69 -9.30
CA ASN A 125 10.17 -3.81 -9.59
C ASN A 125 10.69 -2.38 -9.82
N HIS A 126 11.24 -2.14 -11.00
CA HIS A 126 11.88 -0.87 -11.35
C HIS A 126 10.91 0.31 -11.30
N ARG A 127 9.64 0.10 -11.63
CA ARG A 127 8.63 1.16 -11.60
C ARG A 127 8.40 1.66 -10.17
N ALA A 128 8.25 0.76 -9.22
CA ALA A 128 8.07 1.13 -7.82
C ALA A 128 9.31 1.81 -7.26
N LEU A 129 10.50 1.27 -7.52
CA LEU A 129 11.75 1.88 -7.07
C LEU A 129 11.90 3.30 -7.61
N ALA A 130 11.62 3.52 -8.90
CA ALA A 130 11.71 4.84 -9.50
C ALA A 130 10.72 5.82 -8.87
N LEU A 131 9.50 5.38 -8.57
CA LEU A 131 8.51 6.21 -7.90
C LEU A 131 8.98 6.64 -6.51
N TRP A 132 9.44 5.68 -5.70
CA TRP A 132 9.88 5.97 -4.34
C TRP A 132 11.10 6.87 -4.32
N GLN A 133 12.07 6.65 -5.21
CA GLN A 133 13.26 7.49 -5.29
C GLN A 133 12.91 8.93 -5.69
N ARG A 134 12.01 9.11 -6.64
CA ARG A 134 11.55 10.45 -7.03
C ARG A 134 10.80 11.16 -5.89
N ALA A 135 10.19 10.41 -5.00
CA ALA A 135 9.50 10.96 -3.83
C ALA A 135 10.46 11.25 -2.67
N GLY A 136 11.77 10.96 -2.81
CA GLY A 136 12.78 11.27 -1.82
C GLY A 136 13.16 10.11 -0.91
N PHE A 137 12.76 8.89 -1.22
CA PHE A 137 13.17 7.71 -0.46
C PHE A 137 14.49 7.17 -0.96
N ASP A 138 15.34 6.74 -0.02
CA ASP A 138 16.61 6.10 -0.33
C ASP A 138 16.51 4.60 -0.13
N VAL A 139 17.26 3.85 -0.97
CA VAL A 139 17.41 2.41 -0.80
C VAL A 139 18.49 2.17 0.25
N VAL A 140 18.14 1.37 1.25
CA VAL A 140 19.06 1.03 2.34
C VAL A 140 19.40 -0.45 2.32
#